data_dcdd7bf4d54ed1ef7469793e0e2bd69a
#
_entry.id   dcdd7bf4d54ed1ef7469793e0e2bd69a
#
_cell.length_a   1.000
_cell.length_b   1.000
_cell.length_c   1.000
_cell.angle_alpha   90.00
_cell.angle_beta   90.00
_cell.angle_gamma   90.00
#
_symmetry.space_group_name_H-M   'P 1'
#
loop_
_entity.id
_entity.type
_entity.pdbx_description
1 polymer ?
#
loop_
_entity_poly.entity_id
_entity_poly.type
_entity_poly.pdbx_seq_one_letter_code
_entity_poly.pdbx_strand_id
1 'polypeptide(L)'
;MITFVQNTKKMQHLIDRFISYVIIDTESDATSETTPSTNKQWNLANKLVEDLKAIGMQDVTIDDKAYIMATLPSNIDHEVPTIGFISHFDTSPDFCGANVKPQVITDYDGKDIVLNAEKNIVLSPNYFKDLLLYKGQTLITTDGTTLLGADDKAGITEIVTAMEYLIKNPEIKHGKIRVGFTPDEEIGRGAHHFDVEKFGADWAYTMDGSQVGELEYENFNAASAKIIFKGKSVHPGYAIGKMINSMLIATAFINKLPADETPETTKGYEGFFHVHHLTGSIEETVLEIIIRDHNKKKFEKRKELIEKITRKINKQFEKQFGENIVFTEIKDQYYNMKEKVLPVKHIVDIAEKAMKDIGIKPLIKPIRGGTDGSQLSYKGLPCPNIFAGGHNFHGKYEYVPVESMQKAVEVIVKIAELTALETPVNT
;
A
#
# COMPACT_ATOMS: atom_id res chain seq x y z
N MET A 1 31.73 0.60 -9.18
CA MET A 1 30.67 1.48 -8.64
C MET A 1 29.89 2.01 -9.84
N ILE A 2 28.72 1.43 -10.10
CA ILE A 2 27.91 1.79 -11.27
C ILE A 2 27.14 3.05 -10.86
N THR A 3 27.63 4.21 -11.30
CA THR A 3 26.99 5.49 -11.03
C THR A 3 25.92 5.76 -12.08
N PHE A 4 24.67 5.39 -11.80
CA PHE A 4 23.48 5.80 -12.56
C PHE A 4 23.34 7.34 -12.59
N VAL A 5 24.03 8.01 -11.65
CA VAL A 5 23.79 9.36 -11.15
C VAL A 5 24.19 10.52 -12.09
N GLN A 6 24.81 10.31 -13.26
CA GLN A 6 25.31 11.45 -14.06
C GLN A 6 24.93 11.47 -15.54
N ASN A 7 23.87 10.76 -15.94
CA ASN A 7 23.43 10.87 -17.31
C ASN A 7 22.05 11.55 -17.40
N THR A 8 22.03 12.82 -17.70
CA THR A 8 20.81 13.64 -17.90
C THR A 8 19.78 12.96 -18.80
N LYS A 9 20.24 12.16 -19.78
CA LYS A 9 19.36 11.38 -20.67
C LYS A 9 18.65 10.24 -19.94
N LYS A 10 19.32 9.57 -18.99
CA LYS A 10 18.71 8.48 -18.22
C LYS A 10 17.65 9.02 -17.23
N MET A 11 17.95 10.16 -16.61
CA MET A 11 17.01 10.86 -15.74
C MET A 11 15.76 11.29 -16.52
N GLN A 12 15.94 11.87 -17.70
CA GLN A 12 14.82 12.29 -18.55
C GLN A 12 13.98 11.09 -18.98
N HIS A 13 14.59 9.95 -19.32
CA HIS A 13 13.85 8.74 -19.68
C HIS A 13 13.00 8.20 -18.52
N LEU A 14 13.50 8.25 -17.28
CA LEU A 14 12.75 7.89 -16.08
C LEU A 14 11.54 8.82 -15.87
N ILE A 15 11.76 10.15 -15.99
CA ILE A 15 10.70 11.16 -15.91
C ILE A 15 9.63 10.92 -16.97
N ASP A 16 10.03 10.74 -18.22
CA ASP A 16 9.11 10.55 -19.35
C ASP A 16 8.26 9.27 -19.17
N ARG A 17 8.87 8.17 -18.71
CA ARG A 17 8.17 6.93 -18.38
C ARG A 17 7.15 7.16 -17.27
N PHE A 18 7.55 7.74 -16.15
CA PHE A 18 6.67 8.02 -15.03
C PHE A 18 5.49 8.89 -15.44
N ILE A 19 5.75 10.00 -16.14
CA ILE A 19 4.70 10.89 -16.64
C ILE A 19 3.73 10.13 -17.56
N SER A 20 4.24 9.24 -18.42
CA SER A 20 3.40 8.46 -19.33
C SER A 20 2.43 7.51 -18.61
N TYR A 21 2.71 7.13 -17.36
CA TYR A 21 1.87 6.28 -16.55
C TYR A 21 0.89 7.09 -15.68
N VAL A 22 1.35 8.17 -15.04
CA VAL A 22 0.50 8.92 -14.12
C VAL A 22 -0.64 9.70 -14.81
N ILE A 23 -0.47 10.05 -16.08
CA ILE A 23 -1.54 10.72 -16.85
C ILE A 23 -2.71 9.79 -17.21
N ILE A 24 -2.55 8.46 -17.03
CA ILE A 24 -3.61 7.48 -17.28
C ILE A 24 -4.41 7.31 -15.98
N ASP A 25 -5.71 7.59 -16.06
CA ASP A 25 -6.63 7.38 -14.95
C ASP A 25 -6.82 5.87 -14.67
N THR A 26 -6.55 5.46 -13.44
CA THR A 26 -6.65 4.07 -12.98
C THR A 26 -7.29 3.95 -11.59
N GLU A 27 -8.06 4.97 -11.17
CA GLU A 27 -8.74 4.99 -9.88
C GLU A 27 -9.59 3.74 -9.67
N SER A 28 -9.41 3.09 -8.54
CA SER A 28 -10.19 1.92 -8.12
C SER A 28 -11.55 2.32 -7.51
N ASP A 29 -12.46 1.36 -7.35
CA ASP A 29 -13.80 1.57 -6.80
C ASP A 29 -14.11 0.47 -5.77
N ALA A 30 -14.13 0.84 -4.49
CA ALA A 30 -14.43 -0.08 -3.39
C ALA A 30 -15.87 -0.65 -3.42
N THR A 31 -16.79 0.00 -4.14
CA THR A 31 -18.19 -0.45 -4.27
C THR A 31 -18.40 -1.47 -5.38
N SER A 32 -17.44 -1.61 -6.28
CA SER A 32 -17.47 -2.57 -7.38
C SER A 32 -17.26 -4.01 -6.89
N GLU A 33 -17.92 -4.97 -7.50
CA GLU A 33 -17.73 -6.40 -7.26
C GLU A 33 -16.83 -7.07 -8.31
N THR A 34 -16.36 -6.32 -9.31
CA THR A 34 -15.47 -6.84 -10.37
C THR A 34 -14.00 -6.68 -9.99
N THR A 35 -13.12 -7.41 -10.71
CA THR A 35 -11.67 -7.22 -10.71
C THR A 35 -11.19 -7.17 -12.16
N PRO A 36 -10.54 -6.08 -12.62
CA PRO A 36 -10.34 -4.84 -11.87
C PRO A 36 -11.67 -4.16 -11.52
N SER A 37 -11.68 -3.38 -10.45
CA SER A 37 -12.87 -2.70 -9.96
C SER A 37 -13.39 -1.64 -10.90
N THR A 38 -12.52 -1.10 -11.77
CA THR A 38 -12.88 -0.15 -12.83
C THR A 38 -12.25 -0.53 -14.17
N ASN A 39 -13.01 -0.33 -15.25
CA ASN A 39 -12.51 -0.61 -16.60
C ASN A 39 -11.35 0.31 -17.04
N LYS A 40 -11.19 1.48 -16.43
CA LYS A 40 -10.12 2.41 -16.76
C LYS A 40 -8.74 1.88 -16.39
N GLN A 41 -8.63 0.97 -15.45
CA GLN A 41 -7.38 0.29 -15.09
C GLN A 41 -6.78 -0.51 -16.26
N TRP A 42 -7.60 -1.05 -17.16
CA TRP A 42 -7.15 -1.75 -18.37
C TRP A 42 -6.30 -0.87 -19.29
N ASN A 43 -6.47 0.45 -19.27
CA ASN A 43 -5.71 1.36 -20.15
C ASN A 43 -4.22 1.32 -19.79
N LEU A 44 -3.89 1.41 -18.50
CA LEU A 44 -2.50 1.29 -18.05
C LEU A 44 -2.01 -0.14 -18.12
N ALA A 45 -2.83 -1.13 -17.77
CA ALA A 45 -2.45 -2.53 -17.84
C ALA A 45 -2.01 -2.94 -19.25
N ASN A 46 -2.74 -2.57 -20.29
CA ASN A 46 -2.37 -2.84 -21.68
C ASN A 46 -1.08 -2.12 -22.09
N LYS A 47 -0.92 -0.84 -21.68
CA LYS A 47 0.32 -0.10 -21.92
C LYS A 47 1.52 -0.78 -21.28
N LEU A 48 1.39 -1.28 -20.04
CA LEU A 48 2.47 -1.98 -19.34
C LEU A 48 2.87 -3.28 -20.06
N VAL A 49 1.91 -4.03 -20.60
CA VAL A 49 2.19 -5.21 -21.44
C VAL A 49 2.99 -4.83 -22.67
N GLU A 50 2.63 -3.73 -23.33
CA GLU A 50 3.37 -3.23 -24.51
C GLU A 50 4.78 -2.79 -24.12
N ASP A 51 4.93 -2.04 -23.06
CA ASP A 51 6.22 -1.53 -22.58
C ASP A 51 7.16 -2.68 -22.14
N LEU A 52 6.65 -3.69 -21.41
CA LEU A 52 7.42 -4.86 -21.01
C LEU A 52 7.94 -5.65 -22.23
N LYS A 53 7.09 -5.83 -23.26
CA LYS A 53 7.50 -6.47 -24.51
C LYS A 53 8.53 -5.63 -25.26
N ALA A 54 8.34 -4.30 -25.30
CA ALA A 54 9.22 -3.38 -26.01
C ALA A 54 10.63 -3.34 -25.43
N ILE A 55 10.80 -3.47 -24.10
CA ILE A 55 12.11 -3.53 -23.47
C ILE A 55 12.78 -4.92 -23.58
N GLY A 56 12.05 -5.96 -24.01
CA GLY A 56 12.58 -7.30 -24.24
C GLY A 56 12.30 -8.32 -23.13
N MET A 57 11.33 -8.06 -22.22
CA MET A 57 10.88 -9.07 -21.26
C MET A 57 10.22 -10.25 -21.97
N GLN A 58 10.35 -11.44 -21.38
CA GLN A 58 9.77 -12.68 -21.89
C GLN A 58 8.53 -13.08 -21.10
N ASP A 59 7.73 -14.01 -21.64
CA ASP A 59 6.51 -14.56 -21.03
C ASP A 59 5.56 -13.46 -20.50
N VAL A 60 5.46 -12.35 -21.22
CA VAL A 60 4.59 -11.24 -20.83
C VAL A 60 3.14 -11.65 -21.02
N THR A 61 2.43 -11.80 -19.93
CA THR A 61 1.01 -12.21 -19.90
C THR A 61 0.18 -11.19 -19.12
N ILE A 62 -1.09 -11.08 -19.51
CA ILE A 62 -2.14 -10.41 -18.75
C ILE A 62 -3.34 -11.35 -18.72
N ASP A 63 -3.96 -11.52 -17.56
CA ASP A 63 -5.13 -12.37 -17.41
C ASP A 63 -6.44 -11.59 -17.54
N ASP A 64 -7.57 -12.30 -17.36
CA ASP A 64 -8.94 -11.73 -17.44
C ASP A 64 -9.30 -10.79 -16.29
N LYS A 65 -8.43 -10.66 -15.30
CA LYS A 65 -8.55 -9.76 -14.15
C LYS A 65 -7.46 -8.68 -14.13
N ALA A 66 -6.76 -8.50 -15.26
CA ALA A 66 -5.70 -7.53 -15.45
C ALA A 66 -4.42 -7.75 -14.63
N TYR A 67 -4.19 -8.94 -14.05
CA TYR A 67 -2.88 -9.27 -13.46
C TYR A 67 -1.85 -9.46 -14.56
N ILE A 68 -0.75 -8.71 -14.46
CA ILE A 68 0.34 -8.76 -15.44
C ILE A 68 1.51 -9.51 -14.83
N MET A 69 2.09 -10.43 -15.60
CA MET A 69 3.31 -11.14 -15.23
C MET A 69 4.29 -11.16 -16.39
N ALA A 70 5.58 -11.02 -16.09
CA ALA A 70 6.65 -11.10 -17.07
C ALA A 70 7.90 -11.77 -16.48
N THR A 71 8.80 -12.23 -17.35
CA THR A 71 10.06 -12.88 -16.98
C THR A 71 11.25 -12.13 -17.58
N LEU A 72 12.26 -11.86 -16.77
CA LEU A 72 13.62 -11.64 -17.23
C LEU A 72 14.42 -12.94 -17.01
N PRO A 73 14.85 -13.64 -18.07
CA PRO A 73 15.60 -14.89 -17.94
C PRO A 73 16.94 -14.67 -17.23
N SER A 74 17.41 -15.68 -16.53
CA SER A 74 18.76 -15.70 -15.96
C SER A 74 19.83 -15.49 -17.04
N ASN A 75 20.90 -14.76 -16.70
CA ASN A 75 22.10 -14.60 -17.53
C ASN A 75 23.35 -15.25 -16.91
N ILE A 76 23.15 -16.17 -15.95
CA ILE A 76 24.20 -17.00 -15.32
C ILE A 76 23.95 -18.48 -15.62
N ASP A 77 24.97 -19.30 -15.44
CA ASP A 77 25.03 -20.73 -15.82
C ASP A 77 24.79 -21.68 -14.63
N HIS A 78 24.50 -21.17 -13.48
CA HIS A 78 24.19 -21.95 -12.27
C HIS A 78 22.81 -21.56 -11.71
N GLU A 79 22.23 -22.46 -10.94
CA GLU A 79 20.93 -22.24 -10.31
C GLU A 79 21.05 -21.30 -9.10
N VAL A 80 20.14 -20.32 -9.04
CA VAL A 80 19.93 -19.41 -7.92
C VAL A 80 18.43 -19.21 -7.74
N PRO A 81 17.99 -18.72 -6.57
CA PRO A 81 16.57 -18.43 -6.36
C PRO A 81 15.99 -17.48 -7.42
N THR A 82 14.72 -17.72 -7.77
CA THR A 82 13.94 -16.81 -8.61
C THR A 82 13.34 -15.73 -7.73
N ILE A 83 13.62 -14.45 -8.00
CA ILE A 83 13.07 -13.33 -7.27
C ILE A 83 11.98 -12.61 -8.04
N GLY A 84 11.06 -11.95 -7.30
CA GLY A 84 10.01 -11.14 -7.90
C GLY A 84 10.07 -9.68 -7.47
N PHE A 85 9.59 -8.78 -8.35
CA PHE A 85 9.27 -7.39 -8.03
C PHE A 85 7.82 -7.11 -8.42
N ILE A 86 7.07 -6.50 -7.53
CA ILE A 86 5.62 -6.30 -7.66
C ILE A 86 5.29 -4.85 -7.33
N SER A 87 4.34 -4.27 -8.08
CA SER A 87 3.74 -2.95 -7.84
C SER A 87 2.29 -2.96 -8.28
N HIS A 88 1.47 -2.06 -7.72
CA HIS A 88 0.09 -1.93 -8.18
C HIS A 88 -0.07 -0.76 -9.17
N PHE A 89 -1.06 -0.86 -10.06
CA PHE A 89 -1.29 0.16 -11.06
C PHE A 89 -2.57 0.96 -10.87
N ASP A 90 -3.44 0.58 -9.94
CA ASP A 90 -4.57 1.42 -9.56
C ASP A 90 -4.14 2.61 -8.70
N THR A 91 -4.99 3.59 -8.59
CA THR A 91 -4.83 4.74 -7.71
C THR A 91 -6.00 4.84 -6.74
N SER A 92 -5.73 5.39 -5.57
CA SER A 92 -6.68 5.54 -4.49
C SER A 92 -7.95 6.29 -4.91
N PRO A 93 -9.14 5.84 -4.47
CA PRO A 93 -10.39 6.58 -4.64
C PRO A 93 -10.54 7.76 -3.66
N ASP A 94 -9.60 7.98 -2.75
CA ASP A 94 -9.67 9.05 -1.75
C ASP A 94 -9.58 10.44 -2.37
N PHE A 95 -8.91 10.58 -3.52
CA PHE A 95 -8.82 11.81 -4.27
C PHE A 95 -8.77 11.53 -5.78
N CYS A 96 -9.37 12.42 -6.58
CA CYS A 96 -9.49 12.24 -8.03
C CYS A 96 -8.13 11.98 -8.70
N GLY A 97 -8.04 10.88 -9.47
CA GLY A 97 -6.88 10.49 -10.28
C GLY A 97 -7.05 10.76 -11.79
N ALA A 98 -8.11 11.46 -12.19
CA ALA A 98 -8.38 11.74 -13.60
C ALA A 98 -7.80 13.07 -14.07
N ASN A 99 -7.23 13.08 -15.29
CA ASN A 99 -6.62 14.27 -15.90
C ASN A 99 -5.44 14.85 -15.08
N VAL A 100 -4.60 14.01 -14.56
CA VAL A 100 -3.39 14.40 -13.82
C VAL A 100 -2.52 15.28 -14.71
N LYS A 101 -2.05 16.40 -14.15
CA LYS A 101 -1.15 17.37 -14.79
C LYS A 101 0.17 17.44 -14.03
N PRO A 102 1.11 16.54 -14.32
CA PRO A 102 2.38 16.52 -13.63
C PRO A 102 3.19 17.80 -13.87
N GLN A 103 3.82 18.31 -12.81
CA GLN A 103 4.72 19.44 -12.87
C GLN A 103 6.13 19.00 -12.46
N VAL A 104 7.13 19.24 -13.30
CA VAL A 104 8.53 18.91 -13.02
C VAL A 104 9.24 20.16 -12.51
N ILE A 105 9.75 20.09 -11.29
CA ILE A 105 10.44 21.17 -10.60
C ILE A 105 11.89 20.75 -10.43
N THR A 106 12.77 21.33 -11.25
CA THR A 106 14.21 21.06 -11.20
C THR A 106 14.89 21.92 -10.14
N ASP A 107 15.90 21.36 -9.48
CA ASP A 107 16.72 22.07 -8.49
C ASP A 107 15.88 22.74 -7.39
N TYR A 108 15.05 21.94 -6.72
CA TYR A 108 14.15 22.45 -5.69
C TYR A 108 14.89 23.25 -4.62
N ASP A 109 14.52 24.51 -4.43
CA ASP A 109 15.24 25.46 -3.58
C ASP A 109 14.91 25.39 -2.08
N GLY A 110 13.95 24.53 -1.69
CA GLY A 110 13.50 24.35 -0.30
C GLY A 110 12.39 25.32 0.12
N LYS A 111 11.76 26.03 -0.83
CA LYS A 111 10.64 26.94 -0.56
C LYS A 111 9.29 26.36 -0.94
N ASP A 112 8.26 27.18 -0.77
CA ASP A 112 6.91 26.86 -1.18
C ASP A 112 6.81 26.61 -2.69
N ILE A 113 6.12 25.53 -3.06
CA ILE A 113 5.80 25.20 -4.45
C ILE A 113 4.33 25.55 -4.70
N VAL A 114 4.08 26.51 -5.59
CA VAL A 114 2.73 26.88 -5.99
C VAL A 114 2.24 25.85 -7.00
N LEU A 115 1.39 24.92 -6.53
CA LEU A 115 0.79 23.90 -7.40
C LEU A 115 -0.27 24.52 -8.30
N ASN A 116 -1.10 25.43 -7.75
CA ASN A 116 -2.17 26.10 -8.47
C ASN A 116 -2.39 27.51 -7.91
N ALA A 117 -2.02 28.51 -8.68
CA ALA A 117 -2.16 29.92 -8.26
C ALA A 117 -3.63 30.35 -8.17
N GLU A 118 -4.47 29.94 -9.14
CA GLU A 118 -5.88 30.33 -9.19
C GLU A 118 -6.67 29.78 -7.98
N LYS A 119 -6.36 28.55 -7.56
CA LYS A 119 -7.00 27.87 -6.42
C LYS A 119 -6.26 28.07 -5.11
N ASN A 120 -5.18 28.85 -5.11
CA ASN A 120 -4.32 29.09 -3.96
C ASN A 120 -3.85 27.78 -3.28
N ILE A 121 -3.42 26.78 -4.10
CA ILE A 121 -2.90 25.51 -3.60
C ILE A 121 -1.38 25.58 -3.60
N VAL A 122 -0.81 25.45 -2.42
CA VAL A 122 0.63 25.57 -2.18
C VAL A 122 1.13 24.35 -1.40
N LEU A 123 2.12 23.66 -1.95
CA LEU A 123 2.87 22.61 -1.26
C LEU A 123 4.03 23.27 -0.49
N SER A 124 3.88 23.39 0.83
CA SER A 124 4.79 24.17 1.67
C SER A 124 5.62 23.29 2.61
N PRO A 125 6.95 23.49 2.69
CA PRO A 125 7.79 22.80 3.67
C PRO A 125 7.50 23.22 5.11
N ASN A 126 6.77 24.33 5.35
CA ASN A 126 6.31 24.69 6.68
C ASN A 126 5.30 23.67 7.23
N TYR A 127 4.52 23.06 6.35
CA TYR A 127 3.53 22.02 6.68
C TYR A 127 4.08 20.62 6.43
N PHE A 128 4.70 20.39 5.26
CA PHE A 128 5.30 19.10 4.84
C PHE A 128 6.82 19.18 4.96
N LYS A 129 7.34 18.97 6.17
CA LYS A 129 8.77 19.17 6.49
C LYS A 129 9.71 18.27 5.71
N ASP A 130 9.22 17.09 5.27
CA ASP A 130 10.00 16.12 4.52
C ASP A 130 10.46 16.64 3.15
N LEU A 131 9.78 17.66 2.60
CA LEU A 131 10.22 18.37 1.40
C LEU A 131 11.65 18.90 1.52
N LEU A 132 12.07 19.33 2.72
CA LEU A 132 13.43 19.89 2.94
C LEU A 132 14.54 18.86 2.75
N LEU A 133 14.23 17.55 2.77
CA LEU A 133 15.17 16.47 2.50
C LEU A 133 15.61 16.45 1.01
N TYR A 134 14.83 17.07 0.14
CA TYR A 134 14.97 16.99 -1.32
C TYR A 134 15.45 18.29 -1.95
N LYS A 135 15.98 19.21 -1.14
CA LYS A 135 16.59 20.45 -1.66
C LYS A 135 17.72 20.14 -2.63
N GLY A 136 17.70 20.79 -3.80
CA GLY A 136 18.64 20.57 -4.89
C GLY A 136 18.29 19.36 -5.79
N GLN A 137 17.17 18.68 -5.54
CA GLN A 137 16.70 17.56 -6.34
C GLN A 137 15.55 17.97 -7.28
N THR A 138 15.23 17.08 -8.21
CA THR A 138 14.11 17.25 -9.12
C THR A 138 12.85 16.61 -8.53
N LEU A 139 11.77 17.37 -8.36
CA LEU A 139 10.50 16.89 -7.86
C LEU A 139 9.47 16.81 -9.01
N ILE A 140 8.63 15.78 -8.97
CA ILE A 140 7.41 15.73 -9.78
C ILE A 140 6.22 15.86 -8.84
N THR A 141 5.34 16.82 -9.12
CA THR A 141 4.11 17.09 -8.35
C THR A 141 2.90 17.05 -9.25
N THR A 142 1.70 17.05 -8.67
CA THR A 142 0.45 17.38 -9.38
C THR A 142 0.23 18.90 -9.43
N ASP A 143 -0.77 19.35 -10.20
CA ASP A 143 -1.25 20.75 -10.19
C ASP A 143 -2.20 21.04 -8.99
N GLY A 144 -2.32 20.13 -8.04
CA GLY A 144 -3.17 20.25 -6.87
C GLY A 144 -4.67 20.06 -7.14
N THR A 145 -5.08 19.74 -8.35
CA THR A 145 -6.49 19.42 -8.68
C THR A 145 -6.78 17.94 -8.64
N THR A 146 -5.72 17.11 -8.66
CA THR A 146 -5.77 15.65 -8.60
C THR A 146 -4.70 15.16 -7.62
N LEU A 147 -4.72 13.86 -7.27
CA LEU A 147 -3.52 13.18 -6.80
C LEU A 147 -2.48 13.10 -7.95
N LEU A 148 -1.24 12.69 -7.67
CA LEU A 148 -0.22 12.45 -8.70
C LEU A 148 -0.27 11.00 -9.21
N GLY A 149 -0.52 10.04 -8.33
CA GLY A 149 -0.45 8.60 -8.60
C GLY A 149 0.99 8.07 -8.54
N ALA A 150 1.86 8.69 -7.74
CA ALA A 150 3.16 8.13 -7.43
C ALA A 150 3.03 6.81 -6.66
N ASP A 151 2.02 6.69 -5.86
CA ASP A 151 1.50 5.47 -5.28
C ASP A 151 0.56 4.79 -6.29
N ASP A 152 0.94 3.68 -6.96
CA ASP A 152 2.29 3.10 -6.95
C ASP A 152 2.90 3.05 -8.37
N LYS A 153 2.57 4.05 -9.23
CA LYS A 153 3.16 4.15 -10.57
C LYS A 153 4.65 4.54 -10.54
N ALA A 154 5.17 4.99 -9.37
CA ALA A 154 6.61 5.14 -9.18
C ALA A 154 7.28 3.77 -9.13
N GLY A 155 6.81 2.85 -8.32
CA GLY A 155 7.33 1.47 -8.25
C GLY A 155 7.25 0.75 -9.59
N ILE A 156 6.14 0.91 -10.33
CA ILE A 156 6.03 0.38 -11.71
C ILE A 156 7.16 0.94 -12.59
N THR A 157 7.35 2.27 -12.56
CA THR A 157 8.38 2.96 -13.35
C THR A 157 9.77 2.44 -13.02
N GLU A 158 10.04 2.22 -11.76
CA GLU A 158 11.30 1.72 -11.22
C GLU A 158 11.58 0.28 -11.66
N ILE A 159 10.59 -0.60 -11.53
CA ILE A 159 10.69 -2.00 -11.95
C ILE A 159 10.96 -2.09 -13.46
N VAL A 160 10.15 -1.42 -14.30
CA VAL A 160 10.31 -1.44 -15.75
C VAL A 160 11.67 -0.87 -16.16
N THR A 161 12.12 0.21 -15.49
CA THR A 161 13.43 0.83 -15.77
C THR A 161 14.59 -0.06 -15.33
N ALA A 162 14.48 -0.75 -14.19
CA ALA A 162 15.51 -1.69 -13.74
C ALA A 162 15.63 -2.90 -14.67
N MET A 163 14.50 -3.44 -15.13
CA MET A 163 14.50 -4.55 -16.10
C MET A 163 15.15 -4.13 -17.44
N GLU A 164 14.75 -2.97 -17.96
CA GLU A 164 15.36 -2.40 -19.17
C GLU A 164 16.87 -2.20 -19.00
N TYR A 165 17.30 -1.73 -17.82
CA TYR A 165 18.69 -1.54 -17.52
C TYR A 165 19.49 -2.84 -17.49
N LEU A 166 18.97 -3.89 -16.84
CA LEU A 166 19.60 -5.21 -16.80
C LEU A 166 19.70 -5.83 -18.20
N ILE A 167 18.66 -5.71 -19.02
CA ILE A 167 18.66 -6.23 -20.41
C ILE A 167 19.74 -5.52 -21.25
N LYS A 168 19.92 -4.22 -21.08
CA LYS A 168 20.92 -3.43 -21.82
C LYS A 168 22.35 -3.58 -21.31
N ASN A 169 22.54 -4.14 -20.12
CA ASN A 169 23.85 -4.31 -19.48
C ASN A 169 24.05 -5.77 -19.04
N PRO A 170 24.21 -6.74 -20.01
CA PRO A 170 24.25 -8.16 -19.71
C PRO A 170 25.48 -8.63 -18.93
N GLU A 171 26.46 -7.73 -18.73
CA GLU A 171 27.58 -7.94 -17.82
C GLU A 171 27.15 -7.96 -16.36
N ILE A 172 26.02 -7.34 -16.01
CA ILE A 172 25.41 -7.43 -14.68
C ILE A 172 24.76 -8.79 -14.54
N LYS A 173 25.29 -9.60 -13.62
CA LYS A 173 24.83 -10.97 -13.43
C LYS A 173 23.60 -11.01 -12.55
N HIS A 174 22.61 -11.80 -12.97
CA HIS A 174 21.36 -12.00 -12.24
C HIS A 174 20.75 -13.38 -12.55
N GLY A 175 20.03 -13.92 -11.58
CA GLY A 175 19.16 -15.08 -11.77
C GLY A 175 17.90 -14.72 -12.56
N LYS A 176 16.95 -15.64 -12.60
CA LYS A 176 15.63 -15.37 -13.17
C LYS A 176 14.88 -14.38 -12.30
N ILE A 177 14.32 -13.34 -12.94
CA ILE A 177 13.52 -12.31 -12.26
C ILE A 177 12.09 -12.35 -12.79
N ARG A 178 11.12 -12.34 -11.88
CA ARG A 178 9.69 -12.20 -12.18
C ARG A 178 9.23 -10.79 -11.90
N VAL A 179 8.40 -10.25 -12.77
CA VAL A 179 7.72 -8.96 -12.58
C VAL A 179 6.23 -9.21 -12.52
N GLY A 180 5.56 -8.60 -11.55
CA GLY A 180 4.12 -8.66 -11.38
C GLY A 180 3.52 -7.27 -11.20
N PHE A 181 2.38 -7.00 -11.87
CA PHE A 181 1.61 -5.78 -11.60
C PHE A 181 0.17 -6.14 -11.29
N THR A 182 -0.38 -5.51 -10.25
CA THR A 182 -1.68 -5.84 -9.64
C THR A 182 -2.69 -4.71 -9.81
N PRO A 183 -3.98 -5.01 -10.03
CA PRO A 183 -5.08 -4.05 -9.90
C PRO A 183 -5.55 -3.96 -8.46
N ASP A 184 -6.34 -2.94 -8.11
CA ASP A 184 -7.19 -2.88 -6.92
C ASP A 184 -6.47 -3.04 -5.55
N GLU A 185 -5.18 -2.69 -5.46
CA GLU A 185 -4.45 -2.70 -4.18
C GLU A 185 -5.06 -1.69 -3.21
N GLU A 186 -5.36 -0.49 -3.66
CA GLU A 186 -5.86 0.65 -2.89
C GLU A 186 -7.21 0.41 -2.20
N ILE A 187 -7.92 -0.61 -2.65
CA ILE A 187 -9.16 -1.09 -2.02
C ILE A 187 -8.95 -2.46 -1.32
N GLY A 188 -7.70 -2.86 -1.10
CA GLY A 188 -7.30 -4.06 -0.37
C GLY A 188 -7.53 -5.37 -1.12
N ARG A 189 -7.61 -5.35 -2.45
CA ARG A 189 -7.90 -6.53 -3.29
C ARG A 189 -6.76 -6.95 -4.22
N GLY A 190 -5.65 -6.23 -4.24
CA GLY A 190 -4.56 -6.46 -5.18
C GLY A 190 -4.03 -7.89 -5.20
N ALA A 191 -3.87 -8.52 -4.05
CA ALA A 191 -3.40 -9.90 -3.98
C ALA A 191 -4.48 -10.98 -4.17
N HIS A 192 -5.78 -10.62 -4.24
CA HIS A 192 -6.87 -11.60 -4.14
C HIS A 192 -6.81 -12.71 -5.21
N HIS A 193 -6.61 -12.33 -6.46
CA HIS A 193 -6.55 -13.26 -7.59
C HIS A 193 -5.13 -13.45 -8.14
N PHE A 194 -4.11 -12.88 -7.47
CA PHE A 194 -2.72 -13.08 -7.88
C PHE A 194 -2.35 -14.56 -7.78
N ASP A 195 -1.95 -15.14 -8.88
CA ASP A 195 -1.54 -16.54 -9.00
C ASP A 195 -0.06 -16.70 -8.63
N VAL A 196 0.18 -17.02 -7.36
CA VAL A 196 1.54 -17.19 -6.82
C VAL A 196 2.29 -18.36 -7.46
N GLU A 197 1.61 -19.45 -7.79
CA GLU A 197 2.23 -20.61 -8.46
C GLU A 197 2.67 -20.27 -9.87
N LYS A 198 1.81 -19.60 -10.66
CA LYS A 198 2.16 -19.09 -11.99
C LYS A 198 3.25 -18.03 -11.94
N PHE A 199 3.25 -17.18 -10.91
CA PHE A 199 4.30 -16.20 -10.70
C PHE A 199 5.65 -16.89 -10.51
N GLY A 200 5.72 -17.94 -9.71
CA GLY A 200 6.84 -18.87 -9.65
C GLY A 200 8.15 -18.22 -9.20
N ALA A 201 8.08 -17.32 -8.21
CA ALA A 201 9.23 -16.78 -7.51
C ALA A 201 9.35 -17.40 -6.11
N ASP A 202 10.57 -17.57 -5.62
CA ASP A 202 10.84 -18.06 -4.26
C ASP A 202 10.48 -17.00 -3.20
N TRP A 203 10.66 -15.73 -3.55
CA TRP A 203 10.17 -14.56 -2.81
C TRP A 203 10.04 -13.36 -3.74
N ALA A 204 9.41 -12.31 -3.25
CA ALA A 204 9.28 -11.05 -3.99
C ALA A 204 9.50 -9.84 -3.08
N TYR A 205 9.52 -8.66 -3.70
CA TYR A 205 9.48 -7.36 -3.03
C TYR A 205 8.39 -6.52 -3.68
N THR A 206 7.52 -5.90 -2.87
CA THR A 206 6.69 -4.80 -3.35
C THR A 206 7.51 -3.52 -3.37
N MET A 207 7.40 -2.74 -4.44
CA MET A 207 8.05 -1.42 -4.58
C MET A 207 7.01 -0.33 -4.30
N ASP A 208 6.54 -0.26 -3.05
CA ASP A 208 5.33 0.46 -2.65
C ASP A 208 5.54 1.23 -1.32
N GLY A 209 6.79 1.43 -0.93
CA GLY A 209 7.14 2.23 0.24
C GLY A 209 7.32 3.72 -0.10
N SER A 210 7.44 4.56 0.93
CA SER A 210 7.56 5.99 0.77
C SER A 210 9.04 6.43 0.68
N GLN A 211 9.60 6.91 1.76
CA GLN A 211 10.90 7.57 1.81
C GLN A 211 12.06 6.62 1.45
N VAL A 212 13.07 7.15 0.74
CA VAL A 212 14.32 6.42 0.45
C VAL A 212 14.89 5.73 1.69
N GLY A 213 15.17 4.44 1.55
CA GLY A 213 15.70 3.58 2.60
C GLY A 213 14.65 2.77 3.36
N GLU A 214 13.38 3.04 3.19
CA GLU A 214 12.33 2.24 3.82
C GLU A 214 12.39 0.79 3.34
N LEU A 215 12.43 -0.12 4.33
CA LEU A 215 12.40 -1.56 4.16
C LEU A 215 11.49 -2.12 5.24
N GLU A 216 10.37 -2.65 4.84
CA GLU A 216 9.28 -2.98 5.73
C GLU A 216 8.88 -4.45 5.55
N TYR A 217 8.93 -5.20 6.62
CA TYR A 217 8.53 -6.61 6.67
C TYR A 217 7.56 -6.91 7.83
N GLU A 218 7.00 -5.85 8.40
CA GLU A 218 5.97 -5.88 9.42
C GLU A 218 4.85 -4.91 9.04
N ASN A 219 3.61 -5.34 9.23
CA ASN A 219 2.42 -4.53 9.05
C ASN A 219 1.41 -4.83 10.15
N PHE A 220 0.30 -4.10 10.21
CA PHE A 220 -0.78 -4.44 11.14
C PHE A 220 -1.40 -5.81 10.85
N ASN A 221 -1.92 -6.47 11.90
CA ASN A 221 -3.08 -7.35 11.76
C ASN A 221 -4.31 -6.45 11.73
N ALA A 222 -5.27 -6.78 10.88
CA ALA A 222 -6.40 -5.92 10.57
C ALA A 222 -7.73 -6.68 10.60
N ALA A 223 -8.72 -6.07 11.23
CA ALA A 223 -10.11 -6.49 11.16
C ALA A 223 -11.03 -5.29 11.05
N SER A 224 -12.22 -5.51 10.51
CA SER A 224 -13.36 -4.61 10.59
C SER A 224 -14.41 -5.18 11.55
N ALA A 225 -15.09 -4.32 12.27
CA ALA A 225 -16.24 -4.69 13.08
C ALA A 225 -17.44 -3.84 12.68
N LYS A 226 -18.54 -4.50 12.32
CA LYS A 226 -19.84 -3.87 12.08
C LYS A 226 -20.74 -4.20 13.24
N ILE A 227 -21.26 -3.17 13.93
CA ILE A 227 -22.13 -3.31 15.08
C ILE A 227 -23.46 -2.66 14.78
N ILE A 228 -24.54 -3.45 14.89
CA ILE A 228 -25.90 -2.98 14.67
C ILE A 228 -26.60 -2.92 16.02
N PHE A 229 -27.13 -1.76 16.33
CA PHE A 229 -27.93 -1.51 17.53
C PHE A 229 -29.40 -1.38 17.14
N LYS A 230 -30.25 -2.22 17.70
CA LYS A 230 -31.70 -2.16 17.49
C LYS A 230 -32.35 -1.35 18.61
N GLY A 231 -33.29 -0.52 18.25
CA GLY A 231 -34.05 0.30 19.16
C GLY A 231 -35.55 0.06 19.07
N LYS A 232 -36.32 0.80 19.87
CA LYS A 232 -37.79 0.81 19.84
C LYS A 232 -38.25 2.26 19.98
N SER A 233 -38.94 2.76 18.98
CA SER A 233 -39.51 4.10 19.00
C SER A 233 -40.91 4.08 19.58
N VAL A 234 -41.19 5.09 20.39
CA VAL A 234 -42.53 5.47 20.84
C VAL A 234 -42.59 6.97 20.94
N HIS A 235 -43.79 7.54 21.03
CA HIS A 235 -43.95 8.98 21.22
C HIS A 235 -43.15 9.44 22.46
N PRO A 236 -42.29 10.48 22.37
CA PRO A 236 -41.41 10.91 23.45
C PRO A 236 -42.11 11.15 24.80
N GLY A 237 -43.31 11.68 24.78
CA GLY A 237 -44.12 11.91 25.98
C GLY A 237 -44.54 10.65 26.73
N TYR A 238 -44.42 9.45 26.11
CA TYR A 238 -44.80 8.14 26.67
C TYR A 238 -43.62 7.18 26.71
N ALA A 239 -42.40 7.66 26.64
CA ALA A 239 -41.19 6.86 26.41
C ALA A 239 -40.71 6.07 27.65
N ILE A 240 -41.10 6.48 28.87
CA ILE A 240 -40.62 5.83 30.10
C ILE A 240 -40.93 4.34 30.14
N GLY A 241 -39.85 3.52 30.24
CA GLY A 241 -39.89 2.07 30.29
C GLY A 241 -40.26 1.38 28.96
N LYS A 242 -40.38 2.13 27.86
CA LYS A 242 -40.82 1.62 26.55
C LYS A 242 -39.84 1.90 25.41
N MET A 243 -39.26 3.12 25.39
CA MET A 243 -38.33 3.53 24.33
C MET A 243 -36.96 2.92 24.54
N ILE A 244 -36.37 2.42 23.46
CA ILE A 244 -34.96 2.06 23.38
C ILE A 244 -34.36 2.93 22.27
N ASN A 245 -33.52 3.87 22.62
CA ASN A 245 -32.85 4.72 21.62
C ASN A 245 -31.50 4.10 21.23
N SER A 246 -31.43 3.53 20.03
CA SER A 246 -30.24 2.84 19.52
C SER A 246 -29.01 3.75 19.43
N MET A 247 -29.19 5.06 19.13
CA MET A 247 -28.09 6.02 19.05
C MET A 247 -27.42 6.23 20.42
N LEU A 248 -28.20 6.28 21.50
CA LEU A 248 -27.63 6.42 22.85
C LEU A 248 -26.87 5.17 23.27
N ILE A 249 -27.31 4.00 22.82
CA ILE A 249 -26.63 2.73 23.09
C ILE A 249 -25.31 2.67 22.29
N ALA A 250 -25.32 3.07 21.02
CA ALA A 250 -24.09 3.18 20.20
C ALA A 250 -23.09 4.14 20.84
N THR A 251 -23.53 5.30 21.30
CA THR A 251 -22.67 6.25 22.04
C THR A 251 -22.09 5.63 23.30
N ALA A 252 -22.92 4.92 24.09
CA ALA A 252 -22.46 4.22 25.29
C ALA A 252 -21.50 3.05 24.97
N PHE A 253 -21.62 2.43 23.81
CA PHE A 253 -20.68 1.42 23.30
C PHE A 253 -19.32 2.06 23.01
N ILE A 254 -19.29 3.12 22.20
CA ILE A 254 -18.10 3.85 21.82
C ILE A 254 -17.33 4.32 23.07
N ASN A 255 -18.02 4.88 24.05
CA ASN A 255 -17.43 5.33 25.32
C ASN A 255 -16.84 4.21 26.20
N LYS A 256 -17.02 2.93 25.83
CA LYS A 256 -16.37 1.78 26.50
C LYS A 256 -15.11 1.32 25.78
N LEU A 257 -14.81 1.85 24.59
CA LEU A 257 -13.53 1.67 23.93
C LEU A 257 -12.46 2.48 24.65
N PRO A 258 -11.20 2.05 24.66
CA PRO A 258 -10.10 2.82 25.22
C PRO A 258 -9.94 4.17 24.48
N ALA A 259 -10.04 5.28 25.20
CA ALA A 259 -9.99 6.61 24.61
C ALA A 259 -8.61 7.03 24.10
N ASP A 260 -7.56 6.37 24.59
CA ASP A 260 -6.16 6.59 24.24
C ASP A 260 -5.65 5.60 23.15
N GLU A 261 -6.53 4.74 22.64
CA GLU A 261 -6.20 3.77 21.57
C GLU A 261 -6.95 4.13 20.28
N THR A 262 -6.72 5.34 19.76
CA THR A 262 -7.26 5.82 18.48
C THR A 262 -6.12 6.14 17.50
N PRO A 263 -6.36 6.30 16.19
CA PRO A 263 -5.32 6.71 15.25
C PRO A 263 -4.60 8.00 15.66
N GLU A 264 -5.33 8.95 16.24
CA GLU A 264 -4.82 10.27 16.65
C GLU A 264 -3.92 10.21 17.90
N THR A 265 -4.04 9.15 18.69
CA THR A 265 -3.32 9.01 19.97
C THR A 265 -2.20 7.96 19.94
N THR A 266 -2.10 7.18 18.85
CA THR A 266 -1.18 6.04 18.74
C THR A 266 -0.11 6.22 17.66
N LYS A 267 1.06 5.61 17.86
CA LYS A 267 2.21 5.68 16.95
C LYS A 267 3.01 4.36 16.93
N GLY A 268 3.91 4.22 15.96
CA GLY A 268 4.82 3.07 15.86
C GLY A 268 4.05 1.74 15.90
N TYR A 269 4.34 0.90 16.87
CA TYR A 269 3.74 -0.44 17.04
C TYR A 269 2.42 -0.46 17.83
N GLU A 270 1.93 0.70 18.27
CA GLU A 270 0.70 0.80 19.04
C GLU A 270 -0.52 0.57 18.13
N GLY A 271 -1.39 -0.34 18.56
CA GLY A 271 -2.65 -0.63 17.88
C GLY A 271 -3.78 0.30 18.30
N PHE A 272 -4.88 0.30 17.53
CA PHE A 272 -6.00 1.21 17.76
C PHE A 272 -7.36 0.61 17.38
N PHE A 273 -8.40 1.30 17.85
CA PHE A 273 -9.77 1.23 17.33
C PHE A 273 -10.07 2.54 16.60
N HIS A 274 -10.51 2.45 15.36
CA HIS A 274 -10.92 3.63 14.60
C HIS A 274 -12.41 3.55 14.27
N VAL A 275 -13.21 4.35 14.95
CA VAL A 275 -14.61 4.56 14.62
C VAL A 275 -14.65 5.45 13.38
N HIS A 276 -14.95 4.90 12.22
CA HIS A 276 -14.91 5.64 10.97
C HIS A 276 -16.29 5.89 10.35
N HIS A 277 -17.31 5.14 10.78
CA HIS A 277 -18.68 5.36 10.31
C HIS A 277 -19.69 5.12 11.42
N LEU A 278 -20.64 6.05 11.54
CA LEU A 278 -21.77 5.96 12.46
C LEU A 278 -22.99 6.59 11.79
N THR A 279 -24.03 5.80 11.58
CA THR A 279 -25.31 6.30 11.05
C THR A 279 -26.46 5.68 11.81
N GLY A 280 -27.53 6.43 12.04
CA GLY A 280 -28.62 5.85 12.80
C GLY A 280 -29.84 6.73 13.04
N SER A 281 -30.85 6.09 13.63
CA SER A 281 -32.09 6.64 14.10
C SER A 281 -32.44 6.04 15.49
N ILE A 282 -33.63 6.32 16.02
CA ILE A 282 -34.09 5.66 17.27
C ILE A 282 -34.18 4.15 17.08
N GLU A 283 -34.66 3.67 15.93
CA GLU A 283 -34.95 2.26 15.64
C GLU A 283 -33.70 1.43 15.35
N GLU A 284 -32.70 2.03 14.67
CA GLU A 284 -31.48 1.34 14.29
C GLU A 284 -30.31 2.30 14.17
N THR A 285 -29.17 1.88 14.68
CA THR A 285 -27.86 2.55 14.46
C THR A 285 -26.86 1.53 14.02
N VAL A 286 -26.04 1.88 13.02
CA VAL A 286 -24.92 1.10 12.53
C VAL A 286 -23.63 1.83 12.85
N LEU A 287 -22.70 1.12 13.47
CA LEU A 287 -21.36 1.58 13.81
C LEU A 287 -20.34 0.68 13.11
N GLU A 288 -19.38 1.28 12.42
CA GLU A 288 -18.27 0.55 11.80
C GLU A 288 -16.94 0.99 12.42
N ILE A 289 -16.13 0.00 12.78
CA ILE A 289 -14.87 0.16 13.49
C ILE A 289 -13.77 -0.59 12.73
N ILE A 290 -12.65 0.05 12.51
CA ILE A 290 -11.40 -0.58 12.07
C ILE A 290 -10.58 -0.95 13.31
N ILE A 291 -10.07 -2.19 13.35
CA ILE A 291 -9.23 -2.71 14.44
C ILE A 291 -7.86 -3.01 13.86
N ARG A 292 -6.81 -2.49 14.51
CA ARG A 292 -5.41 -2.65 14.08
C ARG A 292 -4.50 -2.94 15.27
N ASP A 293 -3.58 -3.89 15.11
CA ASP A 293 -2.46 -4.11 16.04
C ASP A 293 -1.35 -4.92 15.35
N HIS A 294 -0.08 -4.56 15.56
CA HIS A 294 1.05 -5.34 15.06
C HIS A 294 1.20 -6.69 15.79
N ASN A 295 0.83 -6.73 17.07
CA ASN A 295 0.92 -7.93 17.87
C ASN A 295 -0.37 -8.75 17.78
N LYS A 296 -0.30 -9.97 17.24
CA LYS A 296 -1.45 -10.86 17.05
C LYS A 296 -2.24 -11.13 18.33
N LYS A 297 -1.55 -11.34 19.48
CA LYS A 297 -2.25 -11.59 20.75
C LYS A 297 -3.02 -10.35 21.23
N LYS A 298 -2.47 -9.15 21.02
CA LYS A 298 -3.17 -7.90 21.34
C LYS A 298 -4.33 -7.66 20.38
N PHE A 299 -4.14 -7.96 19.09
CA PHE A 299 -5.17 -7.90 18.07
C PHE A 299 -6.38 -8.76 18.43
N GLU A 300 -6.17 -10.03 18.81
CA GLU A 300 -7.25 -10.90 19.27
C GLU A 300 -7.96 -10.34 20.51
N LYS A 301 -7.21 -9.81 21.49
CA LYS A 301 -7.81 -9.17 22.66
C LYS A 301 -8.65 -7.94 22.33
N ARG A 302 -8.31 -7.21 21.24
CA ARG A 302 -9.14 -6.08 20.78
C ARG A 302 -10.46 -6.57 20.22
N LYS A 303 -10.47 -7.64 19.43
CA LYS A 303 -11.71 -8.28 18.95
C LYS A 303 -12.55 -8.79 20.11
N GLU A 304 -11.93 -9.49 21.06
CA GLU A 304 -12.60 -9.96 22.28
C GLU A 304 -13.22 -8.82 23.10
N LEU A 305 -12.58 -7.63 23.13
CA LEU A 305 -13.14 -6.46 23.82
C LEU A 305 -14.44 -5.99 23.20
N ILE A 306 -14.50 -5.89 21.86
CA ILE A 306 -15.74 -5.57 21.12
C ILE A 306 -16.87 -6.54 21.52
N GLU A 307 -16.60 -7.85 21.45
CA GLU A 307 -17.57 -8.86 21.82
C GLU A 307 -17.99 -8.80 23.29
N LYS A 308 -17.04 -8.52 24.19
CA LYS A 308 -17.30 -8.36 25.62
C LYS A 308 -18.23 -7.18 25.90
N ILE A 309 -18.03 -6.04 25.22
CA ILE A 309 -18.89 -4.88 25.32
C ILE A 309 -20.29 -5.22 24.81
N THR A 310 -20.39 -5.88 23.64
CA THR A 310 -21.66 -6.38 23.06
C THR A 310 -22.41 -7.25 24.06
N ARG A 311 -21.77 -8.28 24.58
CA ARG A 311 -22.41 -9.21 25.56
C ARG A 311 -22.85 -8.47 26.83
N LYS A 312 -22.07 -7.50 27.32
CA LYS A 312 -22.42 -6.73 28.54
C LYS A 312 -23.65 -5.87 28.32
N ILE A 313 -23.78 -5.24 27.16
CA ILE A 313 -24.94 -4.41 26.82
C ILE A 313 -26.17 -5.32 26.65
N ASN A 314 -26.07 -6.38 25.86
CA ASN A 314 -27.17 -7.33 25.63
C ASN A 314 -27.71 -7.92 26.96
N LYS A 315 -26.83 -8.35 27.87
CA LYS A 315 -27.22 -8.84 29.18
C LYS A 315 -28.07 -7.86 30.00
N GLN A 316 -27.77 -6.53 29.86
CA GLN A 316 -28.55 -5.50 30.53
C GLN A 316 -29.95 -5.37 29.93
N PHE A 317 -30.04 -5.37 28.58
CA PHE A 317 -31.31 -5.20 27.88
C PHE A 317 -32.16 -6.47 27.86
N GLU A 318 -31.58 -7.67 27.80
CA GLU A 318 -32.25 -8.95 27.93
C GLU A 318 -32.99 -9.02 29.28
N LYS A 319 -32.37 -8.56 30.37
CA LYS A 319 -32.98 -8.48 31.69
C LYS A 319 -34.20 -7.56 31.74
N GLN A 320 -34.13 -6.44 30.98
CA GLN A 320 -35.16 -5.38 31.02
C GLN A 320 -36.27 -5.61 29.97
N PHE A 321 -35.93 -6.10 28.78
CA PHE A 321 -36.81 -6.15 27.61
C PHE A 321 -36.98 -7.56 27.02
N GLY A 322 -36.23 -8.57 27.51
CA GLY A 322 -36.33 -9.96 27.06
C GLY A 322 -35.65 -10.25 25.73
N GLU A 323 -34.79 -9.37 25.23
CA GLU A 323 -34.15 -9.50 23.90
C GLU A 323 -32.73 -8.93 23.82
N ASN A 324 -31.97 -9.46 22.89
CA ASN A 324 -30.68 -8.88 22.48
C ASN A 324 -30.95 -7.76 21.47
N ILE A 325 -30.21 -6.64 21.65
CA ILE A 325 -30.37 -5.44 20.83
C ILE A 325 -29.08 -5.02 20.11
N VAL A 326 -27.95 -5.64 20.44
CA VAL A 326 -26.65 -5.36 19.81
C VAL A 326 -26.14 -6.60 19.10
N PHE A 327 -25.87 -6.46 17.82
CA PHE A 327 -25.37 -7.53 16.94
C PHE A 327 -24.03 -7.10 16.38
N THR A 328 -23.02 -7.95 16.51
CA THR A 328 -21.64 -7.66 16.09
C THR A 328 -21.18 -8.68 15.06
N GLU A 329 -20.62 -8.21 13.97
CA GLU A 329 -19.92 -8.99 12.97
C GLU A 329 -18.47 -8.48 12.90
N ILE A 330 -17.49 -9.37 13.09
CA ILE A 330 -16.06 -9.05 12.98
C ILE A 330 -15.50 -9.88 11.84
N LYS A 331 -14.78 -9.19 10.91
CA LYS A 331 -14.11 -9.82 9.77
C LYS A 331 -12.64 -9.48 9.80
N ASP A 332 -11.79 -10.50 9.82
CA ASP A 332 -10.35 -10.32 9.61
C ASP A 332 -10.12 -9.95 8.14
N GLN A 333 -9.19 -9.02 7.91
CA GLN A 333 -8.89 -8.49 6.59
C GLN A 333 -7.52 -8.98 6.10
N TYR A 334 -6.49 -8.80 6.91
CA TYR A 334 -5.13 -9.28 6.65
C TYR A 334 -4.34 -9.42 7.96
N TYR A 335 -3.19 -10.07 7.87
CA TYR A 335 -2.32 -10.32 9.02
C TYR A 335 -0.93 -9.75 8.81
N ASN A 336 -0.17 -9.60 9.90
CA ASN A 336 1.20 -9.13 9.88
C ASN A 336 2.10 -10.12 9.13
N MET A 337 2.71 -9.68 8.02
CA MET A 337 3.58 -10.49 7.17
C MET A 337 4.86 -10.96 7.89
N LYS A 338 5.23 -10.35 9.01
CA LYS A 338 6.39 -10.75 9.83
C LYS A 338 6.43 -12.25 10.11
N GLU A 339 5.28 -12.86 10.41
CA GLU A 339 5.20 -14.31 10.69
C GLU A 339 5.65 -15.16 9.50
N LYS A 340 5.50 -14.65 8.27
CA LYS A 340 5.86 -15.33 7.03
C LYS A 340 7.26 -14.96 6.52
N VAL A 341 7.71 -13.74 6.79
CA VAL A 341 9.00 -13.23 6.32
C VAL A 341 10.15 -13.63 7.25
N LEU A 342 9.95 -13.65 8.58
CA LEU A 342 11.01 -14.01 9.52
C LEU A 342 11.66 -15.39 9.30
N PRO A 343 10.93 -16.47 8.95
CA PRO A 343 11.55 -17.75 8.64
C PRO A 343 12.56 -17.71 7.49
N VAL A 344 12.40 -16.74 6.58
CA VAL A 344 13.25 -16.49 5.41
C VAL A 344 13.92 -15.11 5.48
N LYS A 345 14.32 -14.69 6.67
CA LYS A 345 14.83 -13.33 6.92
C LYS A 345 15.99 -12.91 6.01
N HIS A 346 16.74 -13.85 5.42
CA HIS A 346 17.80 -13.57 4.47
C HIS A 346 17.34 -12.65 3.31
N ILE A 347 16.07 -12.74 2.88
CA ILE A 347 15.53 -11.86 1.83
C ILE A 347 15.50 -10.38 2.26
N VAL A 348 15.22 -10.10 3.54
CA VAL A 348 15.31 -8.77 4.14
C VAL A 348 16.76 -8.33 4.24
N ASP A 349 17.67 -9.25 4.63
CA ASP A 349 19.10 -8.97 4.78
C ASP A 349 19.75 -8.66 3.42
N ILE A 350 19.32 -9.31 2.32
CA ILE A 350 19.73 -9.01 0.94
C ILE A 350 19.32 -7.57 0.57
N ALA A 351 18.07 -7.19 0.79
CA ALA A 351 17.58 -5.84 0.48
C ALA A 351 18.28 -4.77 1.33
N GLU A 352 18.49 -5.04 2.62
CA GLU A 352 19.25 -4.17 3.52
C GLU A 352 20.70 -4.00 3.06
N LYS A 353 21.34 -5.08 2.64
CA LYS A 353 22.70 -5.07 2.09
C LYS A 353 22.74 -4.30 0.77
N ALA A 354 21.78 -4.52 -0.13
CA ALA A 354 21.71 -3.81 -1.41
C ALA A 354 21.66 -2.29 -1.19
N MET A 355 20.82 -1.82 -0.27
CA MET A 355 20.76 -0.40 0.10
C MET A 355 22.09 0.12 0.61
N LYS A 356 22.73 -0.59 1.55
CA LYS A 356 24.02 -0.19 2.13
C LYS A 356 25.13 -0.14 1.08
N ASP A 357 25.19 -1.11 0.17
CA ASP A 357 26.21 -1.22 -0.85
C ASP A 357 26.18 -0.02 -1.85
N ILE A 358 25.02 0.60 -2.02
CA ILE A 358 24.83 1.81 -2.86
C ILE A 358 24.75 3.11 -2.05
N GLY A 359 25.07 3.06 -0.76
CA GLY A 359 25.16 4.23 0.12
C GLY A 359 23.83 4.74 0.66
N ILE A 360 22.78 3.93 0.64
CA ILE A 360 21.49 4.22 1.28
C ILE A 360 21.51 3.68 2.70
N LYS A 361 21.08 4.50 3.66
CA LYS A 361 20.85 4.06 5.04
C LYS A 361 19.49 3.37 5.12
N PRO A 362 19.39 2.07 5.43
CA PRO A 362 18.12 1.41 5.60
C PRO A 362 17.30 1.99 6.77
N LEU A 363 16.01 2.16 6.54
CA LEU A 363 15.00 2.60 7.50
C LEU A 363 14.01 1.46 7.73
N ILE A 364 14.37 0.54 8.62
CA ILE A 364 13.50 -0.61 8.93
C ILE A 364 12.44 -0.15 9.93
N LYS A 365 11.20 -0.11 9.50
CA LYS A 365 10.04 0.30 10.30
C LYS A 365 8.81 -0.56 9.96
N PRO A 366 7.80 -0.64 10.85
CA PRO A 366 6.55 -1.31 10.52
C PRO A 366 5.63 -0.40 9.71
N ILE A 367 4.88 -1.00 8.78
CA ILE A 367 3.78 -0.34 8.08
C ILE A 367 2.58 -0.20 9.03
N ARG A 368 1.98 0.97 9.09
CA ARG A 368 0.74 1.21 9.85
C ARG A 368 -0.51 1.04 8.98
N GLY A 369 -0.47 0.11 8.05
CA GLY A 369 -1.51 -0.25 7.10
C GLY A 369 -1.37 -1.71 6.69
N GLY A 370 -1.88 -2.05 5.52
CA GLY A 370 -1.66 -3.29 4.80
C GLY A 370 -0.98 -2.98 3.47
N THR A 371 -0.49 -3.99 2.77
CA THR A 371 0.01 -3.93 1.40
C THR A 371 -0.27 -5.26 0.71
N ASP A 372 -0.16 -5.29 -0.60
CA ASP A 372 -0.19 -6.55 -1.35
C ASP A 372 0.84 -7.55 -0.82
N GLY A 373 2.03 -7.08 -0.43
CA GLY A 373 3.09 -7.91 0.15
C GLY A 373 2.66 -8.67 1.38
N SER A 374 1.79 -8.10 2.22
CA SER A 374 1.25 -8.77 3.40
C SER A 374 0.35 -9.95 3.03
N GLN A 375 -0.55 -9.77 2.07
CA GLN A 375 -1.46 -10.82 1.61
C GLN A 375 -0.71 -11.90 0.79
N LEU A 376 0.21 -11.50 -0.09
CA LEU A 376 1.06 -12.41 -0.87
C LEU A 376 1.91 -13.30 0.04
N SER A 377 2.45 -12.76 1.13
CA SER A 377 3.21 -13.53 2.13
C SER A 377 2.37 -14.66 2.73
N TYR A 378 1.08 -14.43 3.00
CA TYR A 378 0.16 -15.46 3.49
C TYR A 378 -0.32 -16.43 2.40
N LYS A 379 -0.19 -16.07 1.12
CA LYS A 379 -0.42 -16.96 -0.04
C LYS A 379 0.80 -17.82 -0.39
N GLY A 380 1.90 -17.71 0.36
CA GLY A 380 3.10 -18.52 0.18
C GLY A 380 4.23 -17.84 -0.57
N LEU A 381 4.11 -16.53 -0.87
CA LEU A 381 5.16 -15.72 -1.48
C LEU A 381 5.65 -14.68 -0.47
N PRO A 382 6.71 -14.94 0.34
CA PRO A 382 7.26 -13.95 1.25
C PRO A 382 7.63 -12.66 0.50
N CYS A 383 7.05 -11.51 0.90
CA CYS A 383 7.11 -10.31 0.10
C CYS A 383 7.23 -9.05 0.99
N PRO A 384 8.44 -8.69 1.46
CA PRO A 384 8.68 -7.43 2.14
C PRO A 384 8.53 -6.24 1.18
N ASN A 385 8.29 -5.05 1.75
CA ASN A 385 8.09 -3.82 1.02
C ASN A 385 9.37 -2.97 1.00
N ILE A 386 9.66 -2.34 -0.14
CA ILE A 386 10.78 -1.43 -0.38
C ILE A 386 10.22 -0.08 -0.83
N PHE A 387 10.91 1.00 -0.53
CA PHE A 387 10.52 2.36 -0.92
C PHE A 387 10.39 2.53 -2.45
N ALA A 388 9.39 3.31 -2.85
CA ALA A 388 9.23 3.88 -4.20
C ALA A 388 9.48 5.40 -4.23
N GLY A 389 9.74 6.01 -3.10
CA GLY A 389 10.21 7.40 -3.00
C GLY A 389 9.12 8.47 -3.03
N GLY A 390 7.85 8.12 -3.20
CA GLY A 390 6.75 9.08 -3.19
C GLY A 390 6.36 9.55 -1.79
N HIS A 391 5.63 10.66 -1.73
CA HIS A 391 5.18 11.28 -0.47
C HIS A 391 3.79 11.87 -0.59
N ASN A 392 3.12 12.05 0.55
CA ASN A 392 1.80 12.67 0.68
C ASN A 392 0.74 11.99 -0.18
N PHE A 393 0.78 10.67 -0.25
CA PHE A 393 -0.10 9.83 -1.05
C PHE A 393 -1.58 10.14 -0.83
N HIS A 394 -2.45 9.69 -1.74
CA HIS A 394 -3.91 9.81 -1.68
C HIS A 394 -4.43 11.25 -1.68
N GLY A 395 -3.65 12.23 -2.17
CA GLY A 395 -4.09 13.61 -2.10
C GLY A 395 -3.39 14.59 -3.04
N LYS A 396 -3.89 15.82 -3.04
CA LYS A 396 -3.43 16.91 -3.93
C LYS A 396 -2.02 17.43 -3.67
N TYR A 397 -1.38 17.00 -2.59
CA TYR A 397 -0.01 17.40 -2.22
C TYR A 397 1.00 16.29 -2.48
N GLU A 398 0.59 15.27 -3.20
CA GLU A 398 1.44 14.15 -3.56
C GLU A 398 2.59 14.59 -4.47
N TYR A 399 3.78 14.05 -4.19
CA TYR A 399 4.99 14.32 -4.99
C TYR A 399 5.96 13.15 -4.93
N VAL A 400 6.86 13.08 -5.91
CA VAL A 400 7.97 12.13 -5.91
C VAL A 400 9.27 12.82 -6.35
N PRO A 401 10.38 12.66 -5.60
CA PRO A 401 11.70 13.06 -6.05
C PRO A 401 12.24 12.08 -7.10
N VAL A 402 12.70 12.58 -8.23
CA VAL A 402 13.23 11.75 -9.32
C VAL A 402 14.47 10.96 -8.88
N GLU A 403 15.32 11.57 -8.08
CA GLU A 403 16.51 10.94 -7.51
C GLU A 403 16.15 9.79 -6.54
N SER A 404 14.98 9.86 -5.91
CA SER A 404 14.46 8.74 -5.09
C SER A 404 14.09 7.54 -5.96
N MET A 405 13.38 7.76 -7.06
CA MET A 405 13.08 6.71 -8.04
C MET A 405 14.36 6.11 -8.64
N GLN A 406 15.38 6.93 -8.95
CA GLN A 406 16.67 6.43 -9.42
C GLN A 406 17.31 5.49 -8.40
N LYS A 407 17.28 5.85 -7.12
CA LYS A 407 17.80 5.00 -6.05
C LYS A 407 17.05 3.70 -5.89
N ALA A 408 15.74 3.69 -6.09
CA ALA A 408 14.94 2.47 -6.09
C ALA A 408 15.33 1.55 -7.26
N VAL A 409 15.54 2.09 -8.47
CA VAL A 409 16.10 1.34 -9.61
C VAL A 409 17.45 0.72 -9.26
N GLU A 410 18.36 1.48 -8.63
CA GLU A 410 19.68 0.98 -8.21
C GLU A 410 19.55 -0.14 -7.15
N VAL A 411 18.58 -0.05 -6.23
CA VAL A 411 18.29 -1.11 -5.23
C VAL A 411 17.81 -2.38 -5.92
N ILE A 412 16.86 -2.29 -6.86
CA ILE A 412 16.36 -3.44 -7.62
C ILE A 412 17.51 -4.16 -8.33
N VAL A 413 18.34 -3.41 -9.06
CA VAL A 413 19.52 -3.96 -9.77
C VAL A 413 20.49 -4.60 -8.77
N LYS A 414 20.73 -3.96 -7.63
CA LYS A 414 21.67 -4.49 -6.63
C LYS A 414 21.14 -5.74 -5.92
N ILE A 415 19.85 -5.83 -5.67
CA ILE A 415 19.23 -7.07 -5.16
C ILE A 415 19.42 -8.20 -6.17
N ALA A 416 19.20 -7.94 -7.46
CA ALA A 416 19.40 -8.94 -8.52
C ALA A 416 20.86 -9.45 -8.57
N GLU A 417 21.84 -8.54 -8.47
CA GLU A 417 23.27 -8.89 -8.40
C GLU A 417 23.60 -9.74 -7.16
N LEU A 418 23.09 -9.34 -5.99
CA LEU A 418 23.37 -10.06 -4.74
C LEU A 418 22.73 -11.45 -4.74
N THR A 419 21.52 -11.57 -5.26
CA THR A 419 20.83 -12.87 -5.35
C THR A 419 21.54 -13.82 -6.32
N ALA A 420 22.21 -13.31 -7.36
CA ALA A 420 23.02 -14.14 -8.25
C ALA A 420 24.23 -14.80 -7.58
N LEU A 421 24.61 -14.34 -6.39
CA LEU A 421 25.68 -14.90 -5.57
C LEU A 421 25.19 -15.89 -4.50
N GLU A 422 23.86 -16.02 -4.34
CA GLU A 422 23.27 -16.95 -3.38
C GLU A 422 23.42 -18.39 -3.87
N THR A 423 23.61 -19.31 -2.94
CA THR A 423 23.53 -20.75 -3.23
C THR A 423 22.07 -21.18 -3.17
N PRO A 424 21.64 -22.15 -4.01
CA PRO A 424 20.28 -22.68 -3.92
C PRO A 424 19.99 -23.13 -2.49
N VAL A 425 18.87 -22.69 -1.93
CA VAL A 425 18.41 -23.21 -0.65
C VAL A 425 17.99 -24.66 -0.88
N ASN A 426 18.77 -25.61 -0.37
CA ASN A 426 18.37 -27.01 -0.38
C ASN A 426 17.05 -27.13 0.39
N THR A 427 15.95 -27.30 -0.34
CA THR A 427 14.62 -27.59 0.20
C THR A 427 14.53 -28.99 0.81
#